data_57a4dc3dab5b4989c2d93a96fb0bd002
#
_entry.id   57a4dc3dab5b4989c2d93a96fb0bd002
#
_cell.length_a   1.000
_cell.length_b   1.000
_cell.length_c   1.000
_cell.angle_alpha   90.00
_cell.angle_beta   90.00
_cell.angle_gamma   90.00
#
_symmetry.space_group_name_H-M   'P 1'
#
loop_
_entity.id
_entity.type
_entity.pdbx_description
1 polymer ?
#
loop_
_entity_poly.entity_id
_entity_poly.type
_entity_poly.pdbx_seq_one_letter_code
_entity_poly.pdbx_strand_id
1 'polypeptide(L)' 'MFRRLILDALEDRYNAQISEAEATLKIYLEKPVAIGEHPQHVDEADRLIEKISTAEEKLRTLQAFKL' A
#
# COMPACT_ATOMS: atom_id res chain seq x y z
N MET A 1 -3.94 4.06 -27.36
CA MET A 1 -2.58 3.66 -27.08
C MET A 1 -2.07 4.15 -25.72
N PHE A 2 -2.01 5.47 -25.51
CA PHE A 2 -1.54 6.00 -24.21
C PHE A 2 -2.44 5.61 -23.05
N ARG A 3 -3.72 5.48 -23.32
CA ARG A 3 -4.69 5.09 -22.29
C ARG A 3 -4.26 3.79 -21.61
N ARG A 4 -3.96 2.76 -22.38
CA ARG A 4 -3.59 1.46 -21.83
C ARG A 4 -2.29 1.52 -21.04
N LEU A 5 -1.32 2.25 -21.56
CA LEU A 5 -0.03 2.39 -20.88
C LEU A 5 -0.20 3.10 -19.53
N ILE A 6 -1.02 4.13 -19.49
CA ILE A 6 -1.26 4.87 -18.27
C ILE A 6 -2.00 4.00 -17.25
N LEU A 7 -3.03 3.29 -17.69
CA LEU A 7 -3.80 2.44 -16.78
C LEU A 7 -2.93 1.29 -16.22
N ASP A 8 -2.10 0.70 -17.05
CA ASP A 8 -1.20 -0.36 -16.58
C ASP A 8 -0.16 0.17 -15.59
N ALA A 9 0.37 1.35 -15.84
CA ALA A 9 1.34 1.97 -14.94
C ALA A 9 0.71 2.29 -13.58
N LEU A 10 -0.54 2.75 -13.58
CA LEU A 10 -1.25 3.01 -12.33
C LEU A 10 -1.48 1.72 -11.54
N GLU A 11 -1.86 0.65 -12.24
CA GLU A 11 -2.06 -0.65 -11.61
C GLU A 11 -0.77 -1.11 -10.93
N ASP A 12 0.34 -1.02 -11.65
CA ASP A 12 1.65 -1.41 -11.11
C ASP A 12 2.00 -0.57 -9.89
N ARG A 13 1.73 0.73 -9.95
CA ARG A 13 2.01 1.63 -8.84
C ARG A 13 1.23 1.24 -7.59
N TYR A 14 -0.06 1.00 -7.74
CA TYR A 14 -0.90 0.68 -6.58
C TYR A 14 -0.54 -0.67 -5.98
N ASN A 15 -0.24 -1.64 -6.83
CA ASN A 15 0.22 -2.95 -6.35
C ASN A 15 1.54 -2.83 -5.60
N ALA A 16 2.46 -2.00 -6.08
CA ALA A 16 3.73 -1.77 -5.40
C ALA A 16 3.52 -1.09 -4.04
N GLN A 17 2.62 -0.12 -3.97
CA GLN A 17 2.32 0.56 -2.71
C GLN A 17 1.76 -0.41 -1.68
N ILE A 18 0.90 -1.32 -2.11
CA ILE A 18 0.35 -2.34 -1.22
C ILE A 18 1.47 -3.26 -0.72
N SER A 19 2.28 -3.77 -1.62
CA SER A 19 3.39 -4.67 -1.27
C SER A 19 4.35 -4.04 -0.28
N GLU A 20 4.74 -2.80 -0.53
CA GLU A 20 5.67 -2.10 0.35
C GLU A 20 5.07 -1.90 1.74
N ALA A 21 3.82 -1.45 1.80
CA ALA A 21 3.17 -1.21 3.07
C ALA A 21 2.95 -2.50 3.84
N GLU A 22 2.58 -3.58 3.14
CA GLU A 22 2.41 -4.88 3.78
C GLU A 22 3.71 -5.40 4.36
N ALA A 23 4.81 -5.25 3.64
CA ALA A 23 6.11 -5.71 4.11
C ALA A 23 6.50 -4.97 5.39
N THR A 24 6.31 -3.65 5.40
CA THR A 24 6.63 -2.83 6.57
C THR A 24 5.72 -3.18 7.74
N LEU A 25 4.43 -3.35 7.48
CA LEU A 25 3.47 -3.70 8.52
C LEU A 25 3.82 -5.03 9.17
N LYS A 26 4.24 -6.02 8.37
CA LYS A 26 4.66 -7.31 8.90
C LYS A 26 5.82 -7.18 9.87
N ILE A 27 6.79 -6.30 9.55
CA ILE A 27 7.91 -6.07 10.44
C ILE A 27 7.42 -5.51 11.77
N TYR A 28 6.50 -4.54 11.74
CA TYR A 28 5.93 -3.97 12.96
C TYR A 28 5.20 -5.02 13.79
N LEU A 29 4.47 -5.91 13.14
CA LEU A 29 3.67 -6.92 13.85
C LEU A 29 4.50 -8.07 14.38
N GLU A 30 5.56 -8.46 13.67
CA GLU A 30 6.34 -9.64 14.01
C GLU A 30 7.62 -9.33 14.77
N LYS A 31 8.24 -8.17 14.49
CA LYS A 31 9.51 -7.81 15.13
C LYS A 31 9.53 -6.30 15.44
N PRO A 32 8.67 -5.85 16.33
CA PRO A 32 8.59 -4.41 16.63
C PRO A 32 9.89 -3.83 17.15
N VAL A 33 10.72 -4.64 17.83
CA VAL A 33 12.01 -4.15 18.35
C VAL A 33 12.99 -3.81 17.24
N ALA A 34 12.83 -4.38 16.05
CA ALA A 34 13.73 -4.11 14.93
C ALA A 34 13.55 -2.68 14.39
N ILE A 35 12.47 -2.02 14.75
CA ILE A 35 12.16 -0.66 14.30
C ILE A 35 12.57 0.38 15.34
N GLY A 36 13.02 -0.09 16.50
CA GLY A 36 13.44 0.76 17.60
C GLY A 36 12.32 0.95 18.62
N GLU A 37 12.68 1.52 19.74
CA GLU A 37 11.75 1.78 20.82
C GLU A 37 10.96 3.03 20.50
N HIS A 38 9.85 2.84 19.84
CA HIS A 38 9.04 3.94 19.41
C HIS A 38 7.66 3.83 20.05
N PRO A 39 7.26 4.82 20.84
CA PRO A 39 5.95 4.74 21.52
C PRO A 39 4.79 4.87 20.54
N GLN A 40 5.05 5.06 19.25
CA GLN A 40 4.03 5.32 18.25
C GLN A 40 3.83 4.16 17.28
N HIS A 41 4.04 2.94 17.76
CA HIS A 41 3.87 1.76 16.91
C HIS A 41 2.45 1.63 16.36
N VAL A 42 1.46 1.97 17.18
CA VAL A 42 0.06 1.89 16.76
C VAL A 42 -0.25 2.91 15.67
N ASP A 43 0.26 4.13 15.84
CA ASP A 43 0.07 5.18 14.85
C ASP A 43 0.72 4.82 13.51
N GLU A 44 1.91 4.24 13.58
CA GLU A 44 2.61 3.82 12.36
C GLU A 44 1.88 2.67 11.67
N ALA A 45 1.38 1.71 12.44
CA ALA A 45 0.61 0.61 11.88
C ALA A 45 -0.68 1.13 11.23
N ASP A 46 -1.34 2.07 11.87
CA ASP A 46 -2.55 2.68 11.33
C ASP A 46 -2.28 3.38 9.99
N ARG A 47 -1.15 4.09 9.92
CA ARG A 47 -0.75 4.77 8.69
C ARG A 47 -0.51 3.78 7.56
N LEU A 48 0.09 2.64 7.88
CA LEU A 48 0.33 1.60 6.88
C LEU A 48 -0.98 0.96 6.41
N ILE A 49 -1.91 0.72 7.33
CA ILE A 49 -3.22 0.21 6.97
C ILE A 49 -3.95 1.19 6.06
N GLU A 50 -3.87 2.48 6.37
CA GLU A 50 -4.49 3.51 5.52
C GLU A 50 -3.89 3.49 4.12
N LYS A 51 -2.58 3.34 4.02
CA LYS A 51 -1.90 3.30 2.73
C LYS A 51 -2.38 2.11 1.91
N ILE A 52 -2.49 0.94 2.54
CA ILE A 52 -2.98 -0.26 1.88
C ILE A 52 -4.42 -0.07 1.41
N SER A 53 -5.28 0.41 2.30
CA SER A 53 -6.69 0.61 2.01
C SER A 53 -6.91 1.60 0.87
N THR A 54 -6.16 2.68 0.88
CA THR A 54 -6.25 3.69 -0.18
C THR A 54 -5.83 3.12 -1.53
N ALA A 55 -4.74 2.37 -1.56
CA ALA A 55 -4.27 1.75 -2.79
C ALA A 55 -5.25 0.71 -3.31
N GLU A 56 -5.83 -0.09 -2.41
CA GLU A 56 -6.83 -1.09 -2.79
C GLU A 56 -8.06 -0.44 -3.38
N GLU A 57 -8.50 0.67 -2.80
CA GLU A 57 -9.64 1.39 -3.31
C GLU A 57 -9.36 1.97 -4.69
N LYS A 58 -8.15 2.51 -4.87
CA LYS A 58 -7.73 3.04 -6.17
C LYS A 58 -7.71 1.93 -7.23
N LEU A 59 -7.25 0.74 -6.86
CA LEU A 59 -7.28 -0.40 -7.78
C LEU A 59 -8.69 -0.74 -8.19
N ARG A 60 -9.61 -0.74 -7.24
CA ARG A 60 -11.01 -1.03 -7.52
C ARG A 60 -11.59 -0.02 -8.49
N THR A 61 -11.33 1.27 -8.24
CA THR A 61 -11.80 2.34 -9.12
C THR A 61 -11.17 2.21 -10.51
N LEU A 62 -9.89 1.89 -10.54
CA LEU A 62 -9.15 1.75 -11.80
C LEU A 62 -9.76 0.69 -12.69
N GLN A 63 -10.24 -0.41 -12.12
CA GLN A 63 -10.82 -1.49 -12.91
C GLN A 63 -11.99 -1.01 -13.79
N ALA A 64 -12.76 -0.05 -13.30
CA ALA A 64 -13.88 0.50 -14.07
C ALA A 64 -13.40 1.16 -15.37
N PHE A 65 -12.18 1.67 -15.37
CA PHE A 65 -11.61 2.33 -16.55
C PHE A 65 -10.87 1.38 -17.46
N LYS A 66 -10.61 0.18 -17.01
CA LYS A 66 -9.89 -0.83 -17.80
C LYS A 66 -10.80 -1.69 -18.63
N LEU A 67 -12.09 -1.56 -18.46
CA LEU A 67 -13.08 -2.34 -19.22
C LEU A 67 -13.24 -1.85 -20.67
#